data_c6b75e56b2fd3268591144a46025ae89
#
_entry.id   c6b75e56b2fd3268591144a46025ae89
#
_cell.length_a   1.000
_cell.length_b   1.000
_cell.length_c   1.000
_cell.angle_alpha   90.00
_cell.angle_beta   90.00
_cell.angle_gamma   90.00
#
_symmetry.space_group_name_H-M   'P 1'
#
loop_
_entity.id
_entity.type
_entity.pdbx_description
1 polymer ?
#
loop_
_entity_poly.entity_id
_entity_poly.type
_entity_poly.pdbx_seq_one_letter_code
_entity_poly.pdbx_strand_id
1 'polypeptide(L)'
;TAYGNELLDMLEEGLTPRDALDRAMAGDPESERRQVGVVALDGTSAQHTGTGPGYWAGHKSGLNYATQGNVLVGPQVVDAVAASFEATEDSGRHLADRLIEALGAGQEVGGDRRMGRLQSAAVIVADPREGRSRRADGLTANINVCEHPTPVAELRRVYNTISGTLGYRTLQQYTGNDVWQVKLIMHALDYYRSDTETLEQEGNWRLYDNEIVSAVDEFRSDQGLSVPSSGSSPPGLVDADTVERMWIELESAGKAAELRRVIRELTAVRR
;
A
#
# COMPACT_ATOMS: atom_id res chain seq x y z
N THR A 1 8.85 -25.06 5.75
CA THR A 1 10.31 -24.93 5.84
C THR A 1 10.69 -24.43 7.23
N ALA A 2 11.76 -24.94 7.81
CA ALA A 2 12.21 -24.59 9.17
C ALA A 2 12.76 -23.15 9.29
N TYR A 3 13.10 -22.51 8.18
CA TYR A 3 13.74 -21.18 8.15
C TYR A 3 13.05 -20.09 8.98
N GLY A 4 11.72 -20.06 9.01
CA GLY A 4 11.01 -19.00 9.72
C GLY A 4 11.36 -18.97 11.21
N ASN A 5 11.22 -20.09 11.89
CA ASN A 5 11.53 -20.19 13.31
C ASN A 5 13.04 -20.05 13.56
N GLU A 6 13.86 -20.75 12.77
CA GLU A 6 15.31 -20.71 12.91
C GLU A 6 15.90 -19.29 12.80
N LEU A 7 15.42 -18.50 11.83
CA LEU A 7 15.85 -17.10 11.66
C LEU A 7 15.36 -16.22 12.81
N LEU A 8 14.12 -16.41 13.26
CA LEU A 8 13.58 -15.65 14.39
C LEU A 8 14.35 -15.94 15.68
N ASP A 9 14.65 -17.20 15.96
CA ASP A 9 15.46 -17.62 17.12
C ASP A 9 16.85 -16.96 17.09
N MET A 10 17.51 -16.93 15.93
CA MET A 10 18.81 -16.27 15.75
C MET A 10 18.74 -14.75 15.95
N LEU A 11 17.65 -14.09 15.52
CA LEU A 11 17.44 -12.67 15.78
C LEU A 11 17.21 -12.39 17.27
N GLU A 12 16.47 -13.27 17.97
CA GLU A 12 16.28 -13.18 19.42
C GLU A 12 17.60 -13.39 20.19
N GLU A 13 18.51 -14.24 19.66
CA GLU A 13 19.88 -14.39 20.16
C GLU A 13 20.77 -13.16 19.90
N GLY A 14 20.28 -12.19 19.12
CA GLY A 14 20.97 -10.92 18.82
C GLY A 14 21.83 -10.94 17.56
N LEU A 15 21.67 -11.92 16.67
CA LEU A 15 22.30 -11.89 15.35
C LEU A 15 21.66 -10.81 14.49
N THR A 16 22.46 -10.20 13.62
CA THR A 16 21.90 -9.34 12.57
C THR A 16 21.12 -10.17 11.53
N PRO A 17 20.15 -9.58 10.81
CA PRO A 17 19.45 -10.29 9.72
C PRO A 17 20.42 -10.92 8.70
N ARG A 18 21.54 -10.25 8.40
CA ARG A 18 22.55 -10.76 7.48
C ARG A 18 23.26 -11.98 8.04
N ASP A 19 23.74 -11.91 9.27
CA ASP A 19 24.46 -13.02 9.90
C ASP A 19 23.56 -14.25 10.10
N ALA A 20 22.30 -14.03 10.52
CA ALA A 20 21.31 -15.09 10.67
C ALA A 20 21.04 -15.79 9.33
N LEU A 21 20.82 -15.01 8.27
CA LEU A 21 20.53 -15.54 6.95
C LEU A 21 21.73 -16.28 6.36
N ASP A 22 22.94 -15.73 6.46
CA ASP A 22 24.16 -16.36 5.95
C ASP A 22 24.43 -17.69 6.68
N ARG A 23 24.20 -17.74 8.00
CA ARG A 23 24.30 -18.96 8.78
C ARG A 23 23.29 -20.03 8.36
N ALA A 24 22.03 -19.63 8.16
CA ALA A 24 20.98 -20.54 7.71
C ALA A 24 21.25 -21.07 6.30
N MET A 25 21.72 -20.21 5.38
CA MET A 25 22.05 -20.62 4.01
C MET A 25 23.28 -21.54 3.97
N ALA A 26 24.29 -21.30 4.79
CA ALA A 26 25.46 -22.17 4.87
C ALA A 26 25.11 -23.58 5.34
N GLY A 27 24.06 -23.74 6.12
CA GLY A 27 23.55 -25.05 6.58
C GLY A 27 22.67 -25.80 5.58
N ASP A 28 22.22 -25.16 4.51
CA ASP A 28 21.34 -25.77 3.51
C ASP A 28 22.09 -26.12 2.21
N PRO A 29 22.32 -27.40 1.90
CA PRO A 29 22.97 -27.80 0.64
C PRO A 29 22.15 -27.43 -0.61
N GLU A 30 20.88 -27.07 -0.47
CA GLU A 30 20.00 -26.62 -1.52
C GLU A 30 19.74 -25.10 -1.50
N SER A 31 20.57 -24.32 -0.81
CA SER A 31 20.42 -22.85 -0.68
C SER A 31 20.21 -22.14 -2.00
N GLU A 32 20.83 -22.63 -3.07
CA GLU A 32 20.65 -22.10 -4.45
C GLU A 32 19.21 -22.22 -5.00
N ARG A 33 18.38 -23.03 -4.37
CA ARG A 33 16.96 -23.18 -4.74
C ARG A 33 16.02 -22.32 -3.86
N ARG A 34 16.60 -21.60 -2.91
CA ARG A 34 15.83 -20.82 -1.94
C ARG A 34 15.71 -19.37 -2.35
N GLN A 35 14.62 -18.78 -1.88
CA GLN A 35 14.41 -17.34 -1.85
C GLN A 35 13.87 -16.99 -0.47
N VAL A 36 14.65 -16.25 0.32
CA VAL A 36 14.38 -15.97 1.74
C VAL A 36 14.64 -14.49 2.02
N GLY A 37 13.73 -13.86 2.74
CA GLY A 37 13.91 -12.50 3.26
C GLY A 37 13.66 -12.46 4.75
N VAL A 38 14.40 -11.66 5.48
CA VAL A 38 14.26 -11.42 6.90
C VAL A 38 14.34 -9.94 7.20
N VAL A 39 13.46 -9.46 8.09
CA VAL A 39 13.41 -8.07 8.57
C VAL A 39 13.40 -8.12 10.09
N ALA A 40 14.31 -7.40 10.73
CA ALA A 40 14.35 -7.26 12.19
C ALA A 40 13.49 -6.10 12.67
N LEU A 41 13.24 -6.05 13.98
CA LEU A 41 12.40 -5.00 14.60
C LEU A 41 13.02 -3.60 14.52
N ASP A 42 14.33 -3.49 14.34
CA ASP A 42 15.04 -2.22 14.12
C ASP A 42 14.95 -1.73 12.66
N GLY A 43 14.23 -2.47 11.79
CA GLY A 43 14.05 -2.17 10.38
C GLY A 43 15.16 -2.66 9.46
N THR A 44 16.26 -3.21 10.01
CA THR A 44 17.32 -3.81 9.18
C THR A 44 16.80 -5.08 8.51
N SER A 45 17.31 -5.37 7.30
CA SER A 45 16.85 -6.51 6.52
C SER A 45 17.99 -7.22 5.78
N ALA A 46 17.78 -8.49 5.47
CA ALA A 46 18.65 -9.26 4.61
C ALA A 46 17.84 -10.18 3.70
N GLN A 47 18.39 -10.50 2.54
CA GLN A 47 17.74 -11.33 1.55
C GLN A 47 18.73 -12.27 0.86
N HIS A 48 18.21 -13.42 0.45
CA HIS A 48 18.87 -14.39 -0.38
C HIS A 48 17.94 -14.80 -1.53
N THR A 49 18.45 -14.78 -2.75
CA THR A 49 17.82 -15.38 -3.91
C THR A 49 18.86 -16.21 -4.61
N GLY A 50 18.71 -17.53 -4.56
CA GLY A 50 19.60 -18.47 -5.22
C GLY A 50 19.40 -18.46 -6.74
N THR A 51 20.24 -19.20 -7.46
CA THR A 51 20.24 -19.29 -8.91
C THR A 51 19.22 -20.28 -9.48
N GLY A 52 18.62 -21.11 -8.60
CA GLY A 52 17.67 -22.16 -8.99
C GLY A 52 16.23 -21.75 -9.29
N PRO A 53 15.69 -20.64 -8.78
CA PRO A 53 14.33 -20.20 -9.12
C PRO A 53 14.18 -19.92 -10.61
N GLY A 54 13.08 -20.43 -11.20
CA GLY A 54 12.85 -20.32 -12.64
C GLY A 54 12.48 -18.91 -13.11
N TYR A 55 12.75 -18.60 -14.37
CA TYR A 55 12.58 -17.30 -15.01
C TYR A 55 13.38 -16.21 -14.27
N TRP A 56 12.90 -14.94 -14.33
CA TRP A 56 13.53 -13.92 -13.51
C TRP A 56 13.15 -14.09 -12.04
N ALA A 57 14.15 -14.09 -11.19
CA ALA A 57 13.98 -14.07 -9.73
C ALA A 57 14.96 -13.06 -9.14
N GLY A 58 14.55 -12.36 -8.10
CA GLY A 58 15.38 -11.36 -7.46
C GLY A 58 14.67 -10.73 -6.27
N HIS A 59 15.36 -9.77 -5.66
CA HIS A 59 14.87 -9.10 -4.46
C HIS A 59 15.33 -7.65 -4.43
N LYS A 60 14.68 -6.86 -3.55
CA LYS A 60 15.08 -5.52 -3.15
C LYS A 60 14.73 -5.30 -1.68
N SER A 61 15.54 -4.55 -0.97
CA SER A 61 15.31 -4.22 0.42
C SER A 61 15.60 -2.75 0.71
N GLY A 62 14.99 -2.25 1.74
CA GLY A 62 15.23 -0.94 2.32
C GLY A 62 14.98 -0.99 3.82
N LEU A 63 14.90 0.17 4.44
CA LEU A 63 14.54 0.27 5.85
C LEU A 63 13.09 -0.21 6.04
N ASN A 64 12.87 -1.09 7.00
CA ASN A 64 11.56 -1.64 7.37
C ASN A 64 10.92 -2.59 6.34
N TYR A 65 11.60 -2.97 5.25
CA TYR A 65 11.01 -3.90 4.30
C TYR A 65 12.04 -4.79 3.58
N ALA A 66 11.52 -5.92 3.11
CA ALA A 66 12.15 -6.78 2.13
C ALA A 66 11.10 -7.18 1.09
N THR A 67 11.40 -6.99 -0.20
CA THR A 67 10.56 -7.48 -1.29
C THR A 67 11.33 -8.43 -2.17
N GLN A 68 10.67 -9.50 -2.59
CA GLN A 68 11.27 -10.53 -3.42
C GLN A 68 10.23 -11.22 -4.28
N GLY A 69 10.67 -11.79 -5.38
CA GLY A 69 9.80 -12.58 -6.24
C GLY A 69 10.59 -13.49 -7.17
N ASN A 70 9.91 -14.51 -7.65
CA ASN A 70 10.39 -15.43 -8.68
C ASN A 70 9.30 -15.65 -9.73
N VAL A 71 9.66 -16.22 -10.86
CA VAL A 71 8.74 -16.38 -12.00
C VAL A 71 8.17 -15.02 -12.44
N LEU A 72 8.91 -13.94 -12.24
CA LEU A 72 8.50 -12.61 -12.63
C LEU A 72 8.86 -12.29 -14.06
N VAL A 73 8.20 -11.28 -14.65
CA VAL A 73 8.52 -10.79 -15.99
C VAL A 73 9.88 -10.10 -16.05
N GLY A 74 10.38 -9.56 -14.92
CA GLY A 74 11.69 -8.90 -14.83
C GLY A 74 11.88 -8.12 -13.52
N PRO A 75 13.04 -7.45 -13.37
CA PRO A 75 13.40 -6.72 -12.15
C PRO A 75 12.47 -5.55 -11.85
N GLN A 76 11.85 -4.95 -12.87
CA GLN A 76 10.91 -3.83 -12.70
C GLN A 76 9.78 -4.14 -11.72
N VAL A 77 9.44 -5.41 -11.51
CA VAL A 77 8.36 -5.81 -10.59
C VAL A 77 8.75 -5.54 -9.14
N VAL A 78 9.91 -6.02 -8.71
CA VAL A 78 10.39 -5.75 -7.33
C VAL A 78 10.76 -4.29 -7.15
N ASP A 79 11.23 -3.61 -8.19
CA ASP A 79 11.50 -2.17 -8.16
C ASP A 79 10.23 -1.35 -7.95
N ALA A 80 9.15 -1.68 -8.68
CA ALA A 80 7.86 -1.00 -8.53
C ALA A 80 7.23 -1.24 -7.15
N VAL A 81 7.31 -2.48 -6.63
CA VAL A 81 6.84 -2.81 -5.28
C VAL A 81 7.58 -1.99 -4.23
N ALA A 82 8.91 -1.95 -4.30
CA ALA A 82 9.74 -1.19 -3.37
C ALA A 82 9.43 0.31 -3.43
N ALA A 83 9.44 0.90 -4.62
CA ALA A 83 9.17 2.32 -4.82
C ALA A 83 7.78 2.74 -4.31
N SER A 84 6.75 1.92 -4.57
CA SER A 84 5.40 2.18 -4.06
C SER A 84 5.32 2.10 -2.53
N PHE A 85 6.02 1.13 -1.92
CA PHE A 85 6.05 1.00 -0.47
C PHE A 85 6.77 2.17 0.21
N GLU A 86 7.93 2.56 -0.31
CA GLU A 86 8.73 3.70 0.17
C GLU A 86 7.96 5.02 0.03
N ALA A 87 7.27 5.24 -1.10
CA ALA A 87 6.50 6.45 -1.35
C ALA A 87 5.35 6.67 -0.36
N THR A 88 4.93 5.64 0.35
CA THR A 88 3.85 5.71 1.35
C THR A 88 4.38 5.66 2.79
N GLU A 89 5.69 5.75 3.01
CA GLU A 89 6.27 5.81 4.35
C GLU A 89 5.77 7.06 5.08
N ASP A 90 5.57 6.95 6.38
CA ASP A 90 5.04 8.01 7.26
C ASP A 90 3.67 8.59 6.86
N SER A 91 2.96 7.96 5.92
CA SER A 91 1.64 8.42 5.48
C SER A 91 0.52 8.28 6.54
N GLY A 92 0.80 7.66 7.69
CA GLY A 92 -0.23 7.32 8.69
C GLY A 92 -1.22 6.24 8.25
N ARG A 93 -1.10 5.74 7.02
CA ARG A 93 -1.96 4.70 6.46
C ARG A 93 -1.72 3.36 7.15
N HIS A 94 -2.77 2.54 7.24
CA HIS A 94 -2.65 1.18 7.76
C HIS A 94 -1.68 0.35 6.92
N LEU A 95 -0.82 -0.44 7.56
CA LEU A 95 0.23 -1.20 6.85
C LEU A 95 -0.34 -2.12 5.76
N ALA A 96 -1.50 -2.76 5.99
CA ALA A 96 -2.13 -3.59 4.97
C ALA A 96 -2.48 -2.80 3.70
N ASP A 97 -2.90 -1.55 3.83
CA ASP A 97 -3.21 -0.67 2.72
C ASP A 97 -1.98 -0.39 1.86
N ARG A 98 -0.88 -0.03 2.50
CA ARG A 98 0.42 0.20 1.85
C ARG A 98 0.95 -1.06 1.15
N LEU A 99 0.85 -2.22 1.80
CA LEU A 99 1.28 -3.50 1.22
C LEU A 99 0.46 -3.90 -0.01
N ILE A 100 -0.87 -3.71 0.03
CA ILE A 100 -1.74 -4.02 -1.11
C ILE A 100 -1.46 -3.08 -2.29
N GLU A 101 -1.20 -1.80 -2.01
CA GLU A 101 -0.82 -0.83 -3.05
C GLU A 101 0.51 -1.19 -3.69
N ALA A 102 1.51 -1.56 -2.90
CA ALA A 102 2.79 -2.01 -3.40
C ALA A 102 2.67 -3.28 -4.28
N LEU A 103 1.84 -4.25 -3.87
CA LEU A 103 1.54 -5.42 -4.72
C LEU A 103 0.87 -5.01 -6.04
N GLY A 104 -0.05 -4.04 -5.99
CA GLY A 104 -0.70 -3.47 -7.17
C GLY A 104 0.30 -2.87 -8.15
N ALA A 105 1.26 -2.07 -7.66
CA ALA A 105 2.31 -1.48 -8.48
C ALA A 105 3.17 -2.54 -9.18
N GLY A 106 3.52 -3.62 -8.48
CA GLY A 106 4.23 -4.76 -9.11
C GLY A 106 3.40 -5.46 -10.18
N GLN A 107 2.10 -5.61 -9.95
CA GLN A 107 1.18 -6.22 -10.92
C GLN A 107 1.02 -5.36 -12.19
N GLU A 108 0.96 -4.04 -12.06
CA GLU A 108 0.82 -3.10 -13.19
C GLU A 108 1.99 -3.14 -14.17
N VAL A 109 3.21 -3.42 -13.69
CA VAL A 109 4.41 -3.55 -14.55
C VAL A 109 4.64 -4.98 -15.06
N GLY A 110 3.65 -5.86 -14.90
CA GLY A 110 3.62 -7.19 -15.48
C GLY A 110 3.61 -8.36 -14.48
N GLY A 111 4.03 -8.16 -13.23
CA GLY A 111 3.91 -9.14 -12.16
C GLY A 111 4.47 -10.53 -12.46
N ASP A 112 3.67 -11.54 -12.18
CA ASP A 112 3.98 -12.95 -12.46
C ASP A 112 3.91 -13.24 -13.98
N ARG A 113 4.94 -13.86 -14.50
CA ARG A 113 5.04 -14.22 -15.92
C ARG A 113 3.98 -15.22 -16.39
N ARG A 114 3.37 -15.96 -15.50
CA ARG A 114 2.31 -16.94 -15.81
C ARG A 114 0.95 -16.29 -16.08
N MET A 115 0.92 -15.17 -16.77
CA MET A 115 -0.28 -14.39 -17.08
C MET A 115 -1.40 -15.27 -17.67
N GLY A 116 -2.65 -14.87 -17.41
CA GLY A 116 -3.83 -15.56 -17.91
C GLY A 116 -4.26 -16.81 -17.12
N ARG A 117 -3.59 -17.14 -16.01
CA ARG A 117 -4.01 -18.18 -15.07
C ARG A 117 -4.71 -17.57 -13.88
N LEU A 118 -5.54 -18.36 -13.22
CA LEU A 118 -6.04 -18.03 -11.89
C LEU A 118 -4.85 -17.99 -10.93
N GLN A 119 -4.78 -16.96 -10.10
CA GLN A 119 -3.72 -16.71 -9.16
C GLN A 119 -4.31 -16.34 -7.79
N SER A 120 -3.44 -16.15 -6.81
CA SER A 120 -3.85 -15.83 -5.44
C SER A 120 -3.08 -14.62 -4.94
N ALA A 121 -3.69 -13.89 -4.01
CA ALA A 121 -3.04 -12.81 -3.28
C ALA A 121 -3.47 -12.85 -1.82
N ALA A 122 -2.59 -12.43 -0.92
CA ALA A 122 -2.91 -12.37 0.50
C ALA A 122 -2.21 -11.18 1.16
N VAL A 123 -2.79 -10.70 2.25
CA VAL A 123 -2.16 -9.75 3.16
C VAL A 123 -2.43 -10.17 4.60
N ILE A 124 -1.37 -10.20 5.40
CA ILE A 124 -1.45 -10.46 6.84
C ILE A 124 -0.69 -9.33 7.54
N VAL A 125 -1.32 -8.69 8.51
CA VAL A 125 -0.70 -7.65 9.34
C VAL A 125 -1.01 -7.93 10.80
N ALA A 126 0.02 -7.98 11.64
CA ALA A 126 -0.08 -8.04 13.08
C ALA A 126 0.31 -6.69 13.70
N ASP A 127 -0.38 -6.29 14.74
CA ASP A 127 0.01 -5.18 15.61
C ASP A 127 -0.08 -5.65 17.06
N PRO A 128 1.06 -5.91 17.73
CA PRO A 128 1.09 -6.47 19.08
C PRO A 128 0.72 -5.44 20.16
N ARG A 129 0.56 -4.16 19.81
CA ARG A 129 0.22 -3.13 20.79
C ARG A 129 -1.21 -3.31 21.31
N GLU A 130 -1.38 -3.13 22.60
CA GLU A 130 -2.68 -3.29 23.26
C GLU A 130 -3.75 -2.38 22.64
N GLY A 131 -4.94 -2.94 22.44
CA GLY A 131 -6.10 -2.22 21.88
C GLY A 131 -6.07 -1.97 20.36
N ARG A 132 -5.01 -2.38 19.67
CA ARG A 132 -4.89 -2.21 18.20
C ARG A 132 -5.58 -3.30 17.40
N SER A 133 -5.65 -4.50 17.93
CA SER A 133 -6.41 -5.59 17.34
C SER A 133 -7.61 -5.99 18.21
N ARG A 134 -8.72 -6.32 17.55
CA ARG A 134 -9.89 -6.95 18.22
C ARG A 134 -9.75 -8.46 18.32
N ARG A 135 -8.68 -9.03 17.78
CA ARG A 135 -8.40 -10.47 17.73
C ARG A 135 -7.34 -10.82 18.77
N ALA A 136 -7.50 -11.98 19.38
CA ALA A 136 -6.55 -12.49 20.38
C ALA A 136 -5.15 -12.82 19.79
N ASP A 137 -5.09 -13.04 18.46
CA ASP A 137 -3.85 -13.31 17.73
C ASP A 137 -3.10 -12.03 17.32
N GLY A 138 -3.57 -10.86 17.70
CA GLY A 138 -2.97 -9.57 17.37
C GLY A 138 -3.09 -9.14 15.90
N LEU A 139 -3.75 -9.93 15.05
CA LEU A 139 -3.89 -9.60 13.63
C LEU A 139 -4.87 -8.44 13.42
N THR A 140 -4.44 -7.42 12.72
CA THR A 140 -5.27 -6.30 12.27
C THR A 140 -5.80 -6.49 10.85
N ALA A 141 -5.09 -7.26 10.04
CA ALA A 141 -5.57 -7.74 8.73
C ALA A 141 -5.13 -9.19 8.51
N ASN A 142 -6.03 -10.00 7.95
CA ASN A 142 -5.77 -11.35 7.45
C ASN A 142 -6.77 -11.63 6.35
N ILE A 143 -6.37 -11.37 5.11
CA ILE A 143 -7.21 -11.47 3.93
C ILE A 143 -6.51 -12.34 2.92
N ASN A 144 -7.23 -13.34 2.41
CA ASN A 144 -6.75 -14.25 1.38
C ASN A 144 -7.73 -14.26 0.22
N VAL A 145 -7.21 -14.14 -0.99
CA VAL A 145 -7.94 -14.30 -2.24
C VAL A 145 -7.30 -15.46 -3.00
N CYS A 146 -8.07 -16.52 -3.23
CA CYS A 146 -7.59 -17.72 -3.91
C CYS A 146 -8.26 -17.84 -5.28
N GLU A 147 -7.48 -18.36 -6.25
CA GLU A 147 -7.94 -18.73 -7.59
C GLU A 147 -8.80 -17.65 -8.29
N HIS A 148 -8.28 -16.44 -8.34
CA HIS A 148 -8.96 -15.29 -8.93
C HIS A 148 -8.22 -14.78 -10.17
N PRO A 149 -8.93 -14.32 -11.23
CA PRO A 149 -8.28 -13.77 -12.44
C PRO A 149 -7.53 -12.46 -12.17
N THR A 150 -7.95 -11.68 -11.18
CA THR A 150 -7.33 -10.41 -10.77
C THR A 150 -7.18 -10.36 -9.23
N PRO A 151 -6.32 -11.22 -8.64
CA PRO A 151 -6.35 -11.45 -7.19
C PRO A 151 -5.94 -10.23 -6.37
N VAL A 152 -5.02 -9.39 -6.86
CA VAL A 152 -4.61 -8.18 -6.15
C VAL A 152 -5.72 -7.13 -6.12
N ALA A 153 -6.45 -6.97 -7.23
CA ALA A 153 -7.62 -6.07 -7.29
C ALA A 153 -8.74 -6.56 -6.35
N GLU A 154 -8.98 -7.86 -6.32
CA GLU A 154 -9.97 -8.45 -5.41
C GLU A 154 -9.53 -8.33 -3.94
N LEU A 155 -8.24 -8.54 -3.64
CA LEU A 155 -7.68 -8.32 -2.31
C LEU A 155 -7.91 -6.86 -1.87
N ARG A 156 -7.69 -5.89 -2.75
CA ARG A 156 -7.98 -4.47 -2.53
C ARG A 156 -9.47 -4.25 -2.22
N ARG A 157 -10.35 -4.82 -3.03
CA ARG A 157 -11.80 -4.71 -2.84
C ARG A 157 -12.25 -5.25 -1.47
N VAL A 158 -11.76 -6.43 -1.09
CA VAL A 158 -12.08 -7.05 0.21
C VAL A 158 -11.54 -6.21 1.36
N TYR A 159 -10.28 -5.76 1.26
CA TYR A 159 -9.69 -4.87 2.26
C TYR A 159 -10.51 -3.59 2.43
N ASN A 160 -10.91 -2.97 1.34
CA ASN A 160 -11.72 -1.75 1.36
C ASN A 160 -13.03 -1.93 2.12
N THR A 161 -13.72 -3.04 1.89
CA THR A 161 -14.96 -3.36 2.59
C THR A 161 -14.74 -3.58 4.08
N ILE A 162 -13.72 -4.37 4.44
CA ILE A 162 -13.42 -4.70 5.84
C ILE A 162 -12.92 -3.47 6.59
N SER A 163 -12.00 -2.72 6.00
CA SER A 163 -11.36 -1.56 6.64
C SER A 163 -12.35 -0.42 6.87
N GLY A 164 -13.29 -0.20 5.96
CA GLY A 164 -14.39 0.73 6.14
C GLY A 164 -15.26 0.38 7.35
N THR A 165 -15.58 -0.92 7.53
CA THR A 165 -16.36 -1.41 8.65
C THR A 165 -15.58 -1.34 9.98
N LEU A 166 -14.27 -1.56 9.96
CA LEU A 166 -13.41 -1.60 11.14
C LEU A 166 -12.81 -0.24 11.51
N GLY A 167 -12.99 0.79 10.68
CA GLY A 167 -12.41 2.12 10.90
C GLY A 167 -10.90 2.19 10.64
N TYR A 168 -10.31 1.18 9.99
CA TYR A 168 -8.90 1.22 9.59
C TYR A 168 -8.69 1.98 8.28
N ARG A 169 -9.78 2.37 7.65
CA ARG A 169 -9.73 2.93 6.34
C ARG A 169 -9.50 4.41 6.37
N THR A 170 -8.34 4.76 5.94
CA THR A 170 -8.17 5.97 5.19
C THR A 170 -8.52 5.67 3.73
N LEU A 171 -8.74 6.68 2.94
CA LEU A 171 -9.20 6.54 1.62
C LEU A 171 -8.37 6.10 0.58
N GLN A 172 -7.47 5.55 0.94
CA GLN A 172 -6.55 4.88 0.28
C GLN A 172 -6.87 4.06 -0.88
N GLN A 173 -8.04 3.97 -1.19
CA GLN A 173 -8.46 3.16 -2.28
C GLN A 173 -8.70 3.94 -3.50
N TYR A 174 -8.51 5.19 -3.41
CA TYR A 174 -8.35 5.99 -4.59
C TYR A 174 -6.94 5.76 -5.12
N THR A 175 -6.84 5.01 -6.17
CA THR A 175 -5.63 4.83 -6.94
C THR A 175 -5.74 5.58 -8.25
N GLY A 176 -4.69 6.24 -8.66
CA GLY A 176 -4.67 6.89 -9.95
C GLY A 176 -5.68 8.04 -10.07
N ASN A 177 -6.65 7.89 -10.93
CA ASN A 177 -7.62 8.96 -11.25
C ASN A 177 -8.48 9.40 -10.06
N ASP A 178 -8.73 8.51 -9.11
CA ASP A 178 -9.55 8.84 -7.94
C ASP A 178 -8.78 9.74 -6.97
N VAL A 179 -7.49 9.47 -6.76
CA VAL A 179 -6.61 10.36 -5.99
C VAL A 179 -6.51 11.71 -6.66
N TRP A 180 -6.35 11.72 -7.99
CA TRP A 180 -6.32 12.96 -8.77
C TRP A 180 -7.59 13.80 -8.61
N GLN A 181 -8.76 13.16 -8.66
CA GLN A 181 -10.03 13.84 -8.42
C GLN A 181 -10.10 14.46 -7.03
N VAL A 182 -9.71 13.74 -5.99
CA VAL A 182 -9.69 14.29 -4.62
C VAL A 182 -8.73 15.47 -4.51
N LYS A 183 -7.52 15.38 -5.09
CA LYS A 183 -6.56 16.50 -5.11
C LYS A 183 -7.13 17.73 -5.83
N LEU A 184 -7.76 17.55 -6.99
CA LEU A 184 -8.41 18.65 -7.71
C LEU A 184 -9.56 19.28 -6.90
N ILE A 185 -10.37 18.47 -6.23
CA ILE A 185 -11.46 18.96 -5.38
C ILE A 185 -10.90 19.77 -4.21
N MET A 186 -9.93 19.20 -3.49
CA MET A 186 -9.32 19.88 -2.36
C MET A 186 -8.56 21.14 -2.75
N HIS A 187 -7.91 21.16 -3.92
CA HIS A 187 -7.31 22.37 -4.49
C HIS A 187 -8.35 23.43 -4.83
N ALA A 188 -9.44 23.03 -5.48
CA ALA A 188 -10.54 23.94 -5.80
C ALA A 188 -11.24 24.53 -4.57
N LEU A 189 -11.20 23.82 -3.43
CA LEU A 189 -11.73 24.26 -2.14
C LEU A 189 -10.68 24.94 -1.23
N ASP A 190 -9.47 25.18 -1.75
CA ASP A 190 -8.37 25.89 -1.09
C ASP A 190 -7.74 25.15 0.13
N TYR A 191 -7.98 23.83 0.26
CA TYR A 191 -7.34 22.97 1.28
C TYR A 191 -6.03 22.33 0.82
N TYR A 192 -5.91 21.98 -0.47
CA TYR A 192 -4.70 21.41 -1.04
C TYR A 192 -3.92 22.49 -1.79
N ARG A 193 -2.66 22.73 -1.44
CA ARG A 193 -1.91 23.91 -1.87
C ARG A 193 -0.87 23.64 -2.95
N SER A 194 -0.47 22.40 -3.12
CA SER A 194 0.48 22.05 -4.19
C SER A 194 -0.08 22.33 -5.56
N ASP A 195 0.81 22.79 -6.46
CA ASP A 195 0.45 23.08 -7.83
C ASP A 195 0.08 21.79 -8.58
N THR A 196 -1.15 21.76 -9.10
CA THR A 196 -1.69 20.60 -9.79
C THR A 196 -1.00 20.31 -11.13
N GLU A 197 -0.43 21.32 -11.80
CA GLU A 197 0.34 21.14 -13.04
C GLU A 197 1.68 20.46 -12.79
N THR A 198 2.38 20.89 -11.75
CA THR A 198 3.64 20.26 -11.30
C THR A 198 3.43 18.82 -10.89
N LEU A 199 2.34 18.53 -10.19
CA LEU A 199 2.00 17.14 -9.78
C LEU A 199 1.78 16.23 -11.00
N GLU A 200 1.20 16.70 -12.06
CA GLU A 200 1.00 15.92 -13.27
C GLU A 200 2.34 15.61 -13.95
N GLN A 201 3.24 16.58 -14.04
CA GLN A 201 4.58 16.41 -14.61
C GLN A 201 5.45 15.44 -13.83
N GLU A 202 5.38 15.47 -12.50
CA GLU A 202 6.14 14.61 -11.62
C GLU A 202 5.53 13.21 -11.42
N GLY A 203 4.31 12.98 -11.89
CA GLY A 203 3.58 11.73 -11.69
C GLY A 203 3.01 11.52 -10.27
N ASN A 204 3.14 12.52 -9.40
CA ASN A 204 2.70 12.45 -8.00
C ASN A 204 1.18 12.60 -7.82
N TRP A 205 0.45 12.89 -8.88
CA TRP A 205 -1.01 13.01 -8.86
C TRP A 205 -1.72 11.71 -8.42
N ARG A 206 -1.09 10.56 -8.55
CA ARG A 206 -1.63 9.25 -8.12
C ARG A 206 -1.42 8.95 -6.65
N LEU A 207 -0.54 9.71 -6.00
CA LEU A 207 -0.13 9.41 -4.64
C LEU A 207 -1.06 10.10 -3.64
N TYR A 208 -1.66 9.32 -2.74
CA TYR A 208 -2.39 9.85 -1.59
C TYR A 208 -1.40 10.16 -0.47
N ASP A 209 -0.66 11.26 -0.62
CA ASP A 209 0.44 11.69 0.25
C ASP A 209 -0.04 12.38 1.54
N ASN A 210 0.90 12.76 2.39
CA ASN A 210 0.58 13.40 3.67
C ASN A 210 -0.09 14.77 3.50
N GLU A 211 0.18 15.50 2.42
CA GLU A 211 -0.46 16.79 2.18
C GLU A 211 -1.95 16.61 1.91
N ILE A 212 -2.33 15.67 1.04
CA ILE A 212 -3.75 15.43 0.77
C ILE A 212 -4.48 14.81 1.97
N VAL A 213 -3.79 13.98 2.77
CA VAL A 213 -4.34 13.48 4.05
C VAL A 213 -4.69 14.65 4.97
N SER A 214 -3.75 15.59 5.16
CA SER A 214 -3.95 16.77 6.01
C SER A 214 -5.06 17.67 5.46
N ALA A 215 -5.11 17.89 4.15
CA ALA A 215 -6.14 18.70 3.50
C ALA A 215 -7.55 18.12 3.71
N VAL A 216 -7.68 16.79 3.61
CA VAL A 216 -8.95 16.11 3.85
C VAL A 216 -9.35 16.18 5.32
N ASP A 217 -8.41 16.02 6.26
CA ASP A 217 -8.71 16.10 7.70
C ASP A 217 -9.10 17.52 8.10
N GLU A 218 -8.44 18.56 7.56
CA GLU A 218 -8.81 19.97 7.76
C GLU A 218 -10.22 20.24 7.21
N PHE A 219 -10.51 19.83 5.98
CA PHE A 219 -11.84 19.93 5.40
C PHE A 219 -12.91 19.25 6.25
N ARG A 220 -12.66 18.00 6.67
CA ARG A 220 -13.61 17.26 7.52
C ARG A 220 -13.86 17.96 8.84
N SER A 221 -12.83 18.53 9.46
CA SER A 221 -12.95 19.31 10.69
C SER A 221 -13.87 20.52 10.49
N ASP A 222 -13.65 21.27 9.42
CA ASP A 222 -14.44 22.47 9.10
C ASP A 222 -15.90 22.12 8.78
N GLN A 223 -16.14 20.96 8.20
CA GLN A 223 -17.49 20.45 7.91
C GLN A 223 -18.17 19.77 9.12
N GLY A 224 -17.52 19.73 10.29
CA GLY A 224 -18.05 19.07 11.49
C GLY A 224 -18.13 17.56 11.38
N LEU A 225 -17.37 16.95 10.47
CA LEU A 225 -17.23 15.51 10.33
C LEU A 225 -16.18 14.98 11.32
N SER A 226 -16.23 13.68 11.61
CA SER A 226 -15.25 13.05 12.49
C SER A 226 -13.82 13.11 11.90
N VAL A 227 -12.85 13.42 12.76
CA VAL A 227 -11.42 13.53 12.42
C VAL A 227 -10.57 12.70 13.39
N PRO A 228 -9.30 12.39 13.04
CA PRO A 228 -8.41 11.59 13.89
C PRO A 228 -8.23 12.16 15.30
N SER A 229 -8.18 13.48 15.44
CA SER A 229 -8.07 14.16 16.73
C SER A 229 -9.25 13.91 17.66
N SER A 230 -10.42 13.58 17.12
CA SER A 230 -11.59 13.15 17.90
C SER A 230 -11.56 11.66 18.25
N GLY A 231 -10.57 10.91 17.78
CA GLY A 231 -10.44 9.48 18.01
C GLY A 231 -11.45 8.60 17.26
N SER A 232 -12.24 9.19 16.38
CA SER A 232 -13.39 8.52 15.76
C SER A 232 -13.20 8.19 14.28
N SER A 233 -12.16 8.68 13.62
CA SER A 233 -11.86 8.35 12.23
C SER A 233 -10.37 8.23 11.96
N PRO A 234 -9.97 7.42 10.96
CA PRO A 234 -8.58 7.38 10.51
C PRO A 234 -8.21 8.65 9.75
N PRO A 235 -6.89 9.01 9.71
CA PRO A 235 -6.40 10.16 8.95
C PRO A 235 -6.79 10.08 7.47
N GLY A 236 -7.15 11.21 6.88
CA GLY A 236 -7.45 11.31 5.45
C GLY A 236 -8.67 10.47 5.01
N LEU A 237 -9.64 10.24 5.89
CA LEU A 237 -10.84 9.49 5.52
C LEU A 237 -11.69 10.27 4.52
N VAL A 238 -11.95 9.70 3.34
CA VAL A 238 -12.99 10.18 2.40
C VAL A 238 -14.04 9.08 2.28
N ASP A 239 -15.09 9.18 3.00
CA ASP A 239 -16.29 8.37 2.94
C ASP A 239 -17.37 9.07 2.09
N ALA A 240 -18.55 8.47 2.01
CA ALA A 240 -19.65 9.03 1.24
C ALA A 240 -20.04 10.43 1.75
N ASP A 241 -20.06 10.64 3.06
CA ASP A 241 -20.42 11.91 3.67
C ASP A 241 -19.40 12.99 3.31
N THR A 242 -18.10 12.64 3.30
CA THR A 242 -17.03 13.55 2.86
C THR A 242 -17.22 13.97 1.40
N VAL A 243 -17.47 13.00 0.52
CA VAL A 243 -17.67 13.27 -0.91
C VAL A 243 -18.91 14.16 -1.12
N GLU A 244 -20.00 13.87 -0.43
CA GLU A 244 -21.22 14.69 -0.50
C GLU A 244 -20.93 16.14 -0.08
N ARG A 245 -20.24 16.33 1.06
CA ARG A 245 -19.85 17.66 1.53
C ARG A 245 -18.94 18.38 0.57
N MET A 246 -17.96 17.71 -0.02
CA MET A 246 -17.08 18.27 -1.05
C MET A 246 -17.89 18.87 -2.22
N TRP A 247 -18.89 18.15 -2.71
CA TRP A 247 -19.71 18.63 -3.81
C TRP A 247 -20.67 19.74 -3.41
N ILE A 248 -21.23 19.72 -2.20
CA ILE A 248 -22.05 20.81 -1.67
C ILE A 248 -21.23 22.10 -1.58
N GLU A 249 -20.02 22.06 -1.05
CA GLU A 249 -19.13 23.21 -0.95
C GLU A 249 -18.70 23.74 -2.33
N LEU A 250 -18.38 22.86 -3.26
CA LEU A 250 -18.07 23.23 -4.65
C LEU A 250 -19.27 23.91 -5.35
N GLU A 251 -20.49 23.45 -5.10
CA GLU A 251 -21.70 24.06 -5.64
C GLU A 251 -21.93 25.44 -5.03
N SER A 252 -21.78 25.57 -3.71
CA SER A 252 -21.86 26.83 -3.00
C SER A 252 -20.84 27.85 -3.49
N ALA A 253 -19.61 27.39 -3.79
CA ALA A 253 -18.55 28.23 -4.32
C ALA A 253 -18.69 28.53 -5.83
N GLY A 254 -19.66 27.94 -6.53
CA GLY A 254 -19.85 28.09 -7.99
C GLY A 254 -18.79 27.35 -8.82
N LYS A 255 -17.96 26.49 -8.22
CA LYS A 255 -16.83 25.80 -8.87
C LYS A 255 -17.20 24.40 -9.40
N ALA A 256 -18.35 23.84 -9.01
CA ALA A 256 -18.73 22.45 -9.30
C ALA A 256 -18.84 22.13 -10.80
N ALA A 257 -19.43 23.02 -11.59
CA ALA A 257 -19.65 22.77 -13.03
C ALA A 257 -18.33 22.70 -13.82
N GLU A 258 -17.41 23.59 -13.54
CA GLU A 258 -16.09 23.63 -14.15
C GLU A 258 -15.28 22.40 -13.75
N LEU A 259 -15.25 22.06 -12.47
CA LEU A 259 -14.50 20.92 -11.98
C LEU A 259 -15.04 19.60 -12.55
N ARG A 260 -16.37 19.43 -12.67
CA ARG A 260 -16.95 18.26 -13.35
C ARG A 260 -16.53 18.17 -14.82
N ARG A 261 -16.32 19.30 -15.49
CA ARG A 261 -15.81 19.33 -16.86
C ARG A 261 -14.36 18.85 -16.91
N VAL A 262 -13.49 19.40 -16.08
CA VAL A 262 -12.08 18.99 -15.97
C VAL A 262 -11.94 17.52 -15.67
N ILE A 263 -12.67 17.01 -14.68
CA ILE A 263 -12.65 15.57 -14.32
C ILE A 263 -13.09 14.70 -15.50
N ARG A 264 -14.13 15.08 -16.24
CA ARG A 264 -14.57 14.33 -17.44
C ARG A 264 -13.53 14.33 -18.55
N GLU A 265 -12.87 15.44 -18.80
CA GLU A 265 -11.81 15.52 -19.80
C GLU A 265 -10.63 14.63 -19.45
N LEU A 266 -10.19 14.65 -18.20
CA LEU A 266 -9.12 13.78 -17.70
C LEU A 266 -9.46 12.29 -17.81
N THR A 267 -10.71 11.90 -17.56
CA THR A 267 -11.15 10.52 -17.67
C THR A 267 -11.38 10.06 -19.12
N ALA A 268 -11.66 10.98 -20.04
CA ALA A 268 -11.87 10.67 -21.47
C ALA A 268 -10.57 10.43 -22.24
N VAL A 269 -9.49 11.13 -21.87
CA VAL A 269 -8.18 11.06 -22.57
C VAL A 269 -7.41 9.76 -22.23
N ARG A 270 -7.80 9.04 -21.21
CA ARG A 270 -7.07 7.87 -20.67
C ARG A 270 -7.75 6.51 -20.95
N ARG A 271 -8.66 6.46 -21.89
CA ARG A 271 -9.26 5.21 -22.38
C ARG A 271 -8.47 4.61 -23.55
#